data_1408678c3a6179899175325563856b2b
#
_entry.id   1408678c3a6179899175325563856b2b
#
_cell.length_a   1.000
_cell.length_b   1.000
_cell.length_c   1.000
_cell.angle_alpha   90.00
_cell.angle_beta   90.00
_cell.angle_gamma   90.00
#
_symmetry.space_group_name_H-M   'P 1'
#
loop_
_entity.id
_entity.type
_entity.pdbx_description
1 polymer ?
#
loop_
_entity_poly.entity_id
_entity_poly.type
_entity_poly.pdbx_seq_one_letter_code
_entity_poly.pdbx_strand_id
1 'polypeptide(L)'
;MLKQTNIKFKRRLTVAALIAAAITAIVPIASVSAANGTNWGPSRKTYTMKNPADEPTFNSITDNNIVGNETNFVRVAESGSKTAYADSIKVVPGKEYVVWIFYHNDAKSSLNESGKGIARGVRVTTGLTSWTVNSSKPVKISGVISATNTNPLEVWDEAILTTDSQKDVVLKYVEGSAKIYNQGSLNGTVIPESLFSKEGAYIGHNKFSGIIPGCEEYSGHILYRIRAEQVGAKVTKTVSKDGKNFYKTVDAKPGDTLTYQVKFENTGTTDLTNVTFHDKLPTGVTLVNGTTTLVNSANPKGLTMKDIIGQNGFNTGLYGKGATATITYKVKVNSDAVVKAACNSKTAFKNTIYVDHDAGEINDSSTINVLRECQEEPKCDPTKEKCDDEPTCDPTKEKCDDDCDPTKEKCDDDDCDPDDIECICTLDPKNPICNEPEIPKTGPGEIALAIVAVVCIATGGIYWYRSQKDLAVVEKGLTKDDK
;
A
#
# COMPACT_ATOMS: atom_id res chain seq x y z
N MET A 1 -22.00 16.46 7.01
CA MET A 1 -20.68 16.05 7.51
C MET A 1 -20.49 14.53 7.66
N LEU A 2 -21.52 13.72 7.73
CA LEU A 2 -21.41 12.25 7.94
C LEU A 2 -21.18 11.40 6.68
N LYS A 3 -21.39 11.92 5.48
CA LYS A 3 -21.19 11.17 4.21
C LYS A 3 -19.74 11.12 3.70
N GLN A 4 -18.88 12.08 4.08
CA GLN A 4 -17.47 12.08 3.63
C GLN A 4 -16.56 11.12 4.42
N THR A 5 -16.89 10.83 5.68
CA THR A 5 -16.10 9.91 6.52
C THR A 5 -16.25 8.44 6.07
N ASN A 6 -17.42 8.06 5.56
CA ASN A 6 -17.68 6.68 5.11
C ASN A 6 -17.00 6.34 3.77
N ILE A 7 -16.76 7.31 2.89
CA ILE A 7 -16.08 7.06 1.61
C ILE A 7 -14.58 6.86 1.83
N LYS A 8 -13.98 7.60 2.76
CA LYS A 8 -12.54 7.43 3.12
C LYS A 8 -12.27 6.10 3.81
N PHE A 9 -13.19 5.63 4.65
CA PHE A 9 -13.05 4.33 5.34
C PHE A 9 -13.18 3.15 4.37
N LYS A 10 -14.12 3.21 3.42
CA LYS A 10 -14.26 2.17 2.37
C LYS A 10 -13.05 2.11 1.41
N ARG A 11 -12.45 3.26 1.04
CA ARG A 11 -11.23 3.28 0.22
C ARG A 11 -10.02 2.68 0.93
N ARG A 12 -9.86 2.96 2.24
CA ARG A 12 -8.76 2.37 3.04
C ARG A 12 -8.87 0.84 3.15
N LEU A 13 -10.08 0.30 3.26
CA LEU A 13 -10.30 -1.15 3.27
C LEU A 13 -10.01 -1.78 1.89
N THR A 14 -10.33 -1.10 0.80
CA THR A 14 -10.17 -1.64 -0.56
C THR A 14 -8.70 -1.67 -1.00
N VAL A 15 -7.89 -0.69 -0.59
CA VAL A 15 -6.44 -0.67 -0.90
C VAL A 15 -5.70 -1.69 -0.04
N ALA A 16 -6.05 -1.84 1.25
CA ALA A 16 -5.53 -2.91 2.09
C ALA A 16 -5.94 -4.31 1.55
N ALA A 17 -7.14 -4.45 0.98
CA ALA A 17 -7.63 -5.68 0.38
C ALA A 17 -6.94 -6.00 -0.96
N LEU A 18 -6.53 -5.01 -1.77
CA LEU A 18 -5.80 -5.24 -3.03
C LEU A 18 -4.35 -5.64 -2.81
N ILE A 19 -3.68 -5.07 -1.80
CA ILE A 19 -2.34 -5.55 -1.38
C ILE A 19 -2.45 -6.95 -0.76
N ALA A 20 -3.53 -7.25 -0.03
CA ALA A 20 -3.80 -8.58 0.50
C ALA A 20 -4.18 -9.58 -0.61
N ALA A 21 -4.89 -9.17 -1.68
CA ALA A 21 -5.33 -10.07 -2.75
C ALA A 21 -4.20 -10.59 -3.63
N ALA A 22 -3.10 -9.84 -3.80
CA ALA A 22 -1.89 -10.33 -4.47
C ALA A 22 -1.08 -11.32 -3.59
N ILE A 23 -1.38 -11.40 -2.28
CA ILE A 23 -0.69 -12.26 -1.31
C ILE A 23 -1.54 -13.49 -0.95
N THR A 24 -2.84 -13.54 -1.32
CA THR A 24 -3.80 -14.55 -0.85
C THR A 24 -3.66 -15.93 -1.48
N ALA A 25 -2.70 -16.18 -2.38
CA ALA A 25 -2.44 -17.53 -2.88
C ALA A 25 -1.61 -18.42 -1.93
N ILE A 26 -1.01 -17.85 -0.87
CA ILE A 26 -0.19 -18.62 0.08
C ILE A 26 -0.89 -18.60 1.44
N VAL A 27 -1.56 -19.72 1.73
CA VAL A 27 -2.23 -19.96 3.03
C VAL A 27 -1.11 -20.04 4.10
N PRO A 28 -1.18 -19.29 5.20
CA PRO A 28 -0.25 -19.52 6.30
C PRO A 28 -0.43 -20.96 6.79
N ILE A 29 0.64 -21.75 6.72
CA ILE A 29 0.67 -23.06 7.36
C ILE A 29 0.54 -22.80 8.84
N ALA A 30 -0.46 -23.41 9.48
CA ALA A 30 -0.57 -23.35 10.93
C ALA A 30 0.75 -23.90 11.49
N SER A 31 1.55 -23.03 12.13
CA SER A 31 2.78 -23.45 12.80
C SER A 31 2.41 -24.54 13.81
N VAL A 32 2.98 -25.72 13.64
CA VAL A 32 2.95 -26.74 14.69
C VAL A 32 3.86 -26.20 15.79
N SER A 33 3.26 -25.57 16.79
CA SER A 33 4.01 -24.94 17.88
C SER A 33 4.65 -26.05 18.71
N ALA A 34 5.98 -26.00 18.81
CA ALA A 34 6.70 -26.91 19.71
C ALA A 34 6.28 -26.69 21.16
N ALA A 35 5.79 -27.69 21.81
CA ALA A 35 5.39 -27.66 23.22
C ALA A 35 6.56 -27.44 24.21
N ASN A 36 7.83 -27.53 23.77
CA ASN A 36 9.02 -27.56 24.61
C ASN A 36 10.16 -26.61 24.23
N GLY A 37 9.90 -25.50 23.54
CA GLY A 37 10.93 -24.50 23.24
C GLY A 37 12.00 -24.92 22.20
N THR A 38 11.84 -26.09 21.57
CA THR A 38 12.65 -26.52 20.41
C THR A 38 12.04 -25.96 19.13
N ASN A 39 12.89 -25.50 18.21
CA ASN A 39 12.44 -24.99 16.91
C ASN A 39 12.25 -26.10 15.87
N TRP A 40 12.25 -27.36 16.29
CA TRP A 40 12.10 -28.53 15.43
C TRP A 40 11.31 -29.64 16.13
N GLY A 41 10.73 -30.56 15.36
CA GLY A 41 9.98 -31.69 15.91
C GLY A 41 9.54 -32.70 14.84
N PRO A 42 8.78 -33.70 15.24
CA PRO A 42 8.59 -34.16 16.61
C PRO A 42 9.90 -34.68 17.23
N SER A 43 9.94 -34.85 18.56
CA SER A 43 11.02 -35.58 19.21
C SER A 43 11.11 -36.97 18.64
N ARG A 44 12.28 -37.42 18.23
CA ARG A 44 12.48 -38.67 17.52
C ARG A 44 13.85 -39.28 17.84
N LYS A 45 14.00 -40.59 17.53
CA LYS A 45 15.29 -41.26 17.64
C LYS A 45 16.28 -40.59 16.65
N THR A 46 17.47 -40.35 17.12
CA THR A 46 18.58 -39.82 16.31
C THR A 46 19.57 -40.91 15.94
N TYR A 47 20.30 -40.67 14.87
CA TYR A 47 21.26 -41.60 14.29
C TYR A 47 22.59 -40.89 14.01
N THR A 48 23.56 -41.64 13.50
CA THR A 48 24.86 -41.13 13.03
C THR A 48 25.15 -41.62 11.63
N MET A 49 26.01 -40.94 10.89
CA MET A 49 26.45 -41.38 9.57
C MET A 49 27.01 -42.82 9.60
N LYS A 50 27.67 -43.18 10.70
CA LYS A 50 28.22 -44.54 10.90
C LYS A 50 27.13 -45.56 11.22
N ASN A 51 26.07 -45.18 11.90
CA ASN A 51 24.97 -46.03 12.33
C ASN A 51 23.63 -45.43 11.88
N PRO A 52 23.33 -45.51 10.57
CA PRO A 52 22.08 -44.97 10.03
C PRO A 52 20.86 -45.82 10.42
N ALA A 53 19.66 -45.35 10.09
CA ALA A 53 18.39 -45.94 10.47
C ALA A 53 18.14 -47.30 9.76
N ASP A 54 17.40 -48.20 10.46
CA ASP A 54 16.96 -49.48 9.90
C ASP A 54 15.58 -49.41 9.20
N GLU A 55 15.02 -48.20 9.13
CA GLU A 55 13.73 -47.88 8.47
C GLU A 55 13.80 -46.44 7.88
N PRO A 56 12.92 -46.12 6.90
CA PRO A 56 12.90 -44.77 6.38
C PRO A 56 12.53 -43.75 7.49
N THR A 57 13.39 -42.75 7.65
CA THR A 57 13.19 -41.63 8.58
C THR A 57 13.90 -40.41 8.01
N PHE A 58 13.40 -39.22 8.28
CA PHE A 58 13.98 -37.99 7.74
C PHE A 58 14.77 -37.20 8.80
N ASN A 59 15.91 -36.65 8.36
CA ASN A 59 16.66 -35.61 9.04
C ASN A 59 16.90 -35.88 10.53
N SER A 60 17.41 -37.05 10.87
CA SER A 60 17.62 -37.53 12.23
C SER A 60 19.09 -37.86 12.52
N ILE A 61 20.00 -37.69 11.52
CA ILE A 61 21.44 -37.84 11.71
C ILE A 61 22.00 -36.60 12.37
N THR A 62 22.86 -36.77 13.38
CA THR A 62 23.40 -35.68 14.20
C THR A 62 24.83 -35.28 13.89
N ASP A 63 25.52 -36.07 13.04
CA ASP A 63 26.94 -35.90 12.71
C ASP A 63 27.18 -35.92 11.17
N ASN A 64 26.20 -35.42 10.39
CA ASN A 64 26.36 -35.29 8.95
C ASN A 64 27.53 -34.36 8.59
N ASN A 65 28.43 -34.80 7.72
CA ASN A 65 29.64 -34.07 7.37
C ASN A 65 29.39 -32.74 6.62
N ILE A 66 28.21 -32.58 6.00
CA ILE A 66 27.85 -31.41 5.19
C ILE A 66 27.03 -30.41 6.03
N VAL A 67 26.01 -30.89 6.71
CA VAL A 67 25.00 -30.04 7.36
C VAL A 67 25.09 -30.08 8.91
N GLY A 68 25.88 -30.99 9.46
CA GLY A 68 25.98 -31.21 10.91
C GLY A 68 24.77 -31.95 11.45
N ASN A 69 24.09 -31.37 12.41
CA ASN A 69 22.85 -31.93 12.95
C ASN A 69 21.68 -31.66 12.00
N GLU A 70 21.14 -32.72 11.38
CA GLU A 70 20.07 -32.65 10.39
C GLU A 70 18.70 -32.30 10.99
N THR A 71 18.52 -32.36 12.31
CA THR A 71 17.27 -31.90 12.92
C THR A 71 17.04 -30.41 12.72
N ASN A 72 18.12 -29.67 12.47
CA ASN A 72 18.15 -28.28 12.08
C ASN A 72 18.30 -28.18 10.55
N PHE A 73 17.21 -28.29 9.83
CA PHE A 73 17.20 -28.38 8.38
C PHE A 73 16.54 -27.21 7.65
N VAL A 74 16.02 -26.23 8.39
CA VAL A 74 15.52 -24.96 7.83
C VAL A 74 16.45 -23.83 8.24
N ARG A 75 17.13 -23.24 7.29
CA ARG A 75 18.10 -22.17 7.54
C ARG A 75 17.95 -21.03 6.54
N VAL A 76 18.41 -19.86 6.90
CA VAL A 76 18.32 -18.65 6.05
C VAL A 76 19.68 -17.96 5.96
N ALA A 77 19.99 -17.39 4.80
CA ALA A 77 21.16 -16.54 4.56
C ALA A 77 20.76 -15.32 3.70
N GLU A 78 21.54 -14.23 3.77
CA GLU A 78 21.41 -13.12 2.83
C GLU A 78 21.86 -13.58 1.43
N SER A 79 21.06 -13.30 0.41
CA SER A 79 21.33 -13.70 -0.98
C SER A 79 22.61 -13.06 -1.50
N GLY A 80 23.48 -13.87 -2.10
CA GLY A 80 24.78 -13.41 -2.64
C GLY A 80 25.84 -13.12 -1.58
N SER A 81 25.55 -13.31 -0.30
CA SER A 81 26.52 -13.17 0.78
C SER A 81 27.34 -14.45 0.93
N LYS A 82 28.54 -14.31 1.54
CA LYS A 82 29.38 -15.45 1.96
C LYS A 82 29.05 -15.94 3.37
N THR A 83 28.01 -15.39 4.00
CA THR A 83 27.60 -15.80 5.35
C THR A 83 27.01 -17.21 5.32
N ALA A 84 27.30 -17.98 6.35
CA ALA A 84 26.71 -19.30 6.52
C ALA A 84 25.18 -19.20 6.72
N TYR A 85 24.46 -20.21 6.30
CA TYR A 85 23.05 -20.38 6.62
C TYR A 85 22.85 -20.54 8.15
N ALA A 86 21.88 -19.87 8.70
CA ALA A 86 21.60 -19.80 10.13
C ALA A 86 20.12 -19.99 10.43
N ASP A 87 19.81 -20.39 11.68
CA ASP A 87 18.43 -20.57 12.18
C ASP A 87 17.73 -19.23 12.45
N SER A 88 18.49 -18.16 12.50
CA SER A 88 17.95 -16.82 12.68
C SER A 88 18.76 -15.80 11.89
N ILE A 89 18.05 -14.88 11.26
CA ILE A 89 18.69 -13.79 10.52
C ILE A 89 17.94 -12.48 10.73
N LYS A 90 18.70 -11.38 10.79
CA LYS A 90 18.15 -10.03 10.80
C LYS A 90 17.92 -9.56 9.35
N VAL A 91 16.66 -9.36 8.97
CA VAL A 91 16.31 -8.85 7.65
C VAL A 91 16.39 -7.33 7.60
N VAL A 92 16.93 -6.84 6.48
CA VAL A 92 17.09 -5.41 6.17
C VAL A 92 16.27 -5.09 4.92
N PRO A 93 15.43 -4.03 4.95
CA PRO A 93 14.65 -3.63 3.79
C PRO A 93 15.51 -3.41 2.53
N GLY A 94 15.04 -3.90 1.41
CA GLY A 94 15.71 -3.82 0.11
C GLY A 94 16.68 -4.95 -0.19
N LYS A 95 16.84 -5.92 0.72
CA LYS A 95 17.68 -7.11 0.52
C LYS A 95 16.86 -8.35 0.23
N GLU A 96 17.51 -9.34 -0.40
CA GLU A 96 16.97 -10.67 -0.62
C GLU A 96 17.64 -11.68 0.31
N TYR A 97 16.88 -12.70 0.68
CA TYR A 97 17.31 -13.80 1.55
C TYR A 97 16.99 -15.11 0.87
N VAL A 98 17.85 -16.10 1.07
CA VAL A 98 17.68 -17.47 0.59
C VAL A 98 17.28 -18.33 1.77
N VAL A 99 16.13 -18.99 1.64
CA VAL A 99 15.70 -20.04 2.55
C VAL A 99 16.23 -21.37 2.02
N TRP A 100 16.83 -22.16 2.88
CA TRP A 100 17.40 -23.46 2.61
C TRP A 100 16.68 -24.50 3.44
N ILE A 101 16.19 -25.58 2.80
CA ILE A 101 15.50 -26.70 3.43
C ILE A 101 16.19 -27.97 2.98
N PHE A 102 16.92 -28.62 3.89
CA PHE A 102 17.61 -29.87 3.61
C PHE A 102 16.66 -31.07 3.80
N TYR A 103 16.85 -32.11 3.02
CA TYR A 103 16.14 -33.38 3.21
C TYR A 103 17.10 -34.56 3.00
N HIS A 104 17.00 -35.55 3.90
CA HIS A 104 17.76 -36.79 3.85
C HIS A 104 16.92 -37.92 4.43
N ASN A 105 16.78 -39.01 3.68
CA ASN A 105 16.24 -40.27 4.21
C ASN A 105 17.39 -41.08 4.81
N ASP A 106 17.44 -41.12 6.13
CA ASP A 106 18.55 -41.65 6.95
C ASP A 106 18.65 -43.19 6.96
N ALA A 107 17.79 -43.88 6.19
CA ALA A 107 17.82 -45.33 6.09
C ALA A 107 19.12 -45.84 5.48
N LYS A 108 19.58 -46.99 5.93
CA LYS A 108 20.76 -47.71 5.34
C LYS A 108 20.52 -47.98 3.86
N SER A 109 21.53 -47.69 3.03
CA SER A 109 21.49 -47.97 1.58
C SER A 109 21.27 -49.46 1.26
N SER A 110 21.75 -50.39 2.10
CA SER A 110 21.54 -51.81 1.96
C SER A 110 20.07 -52.27 2.02
N LEU A 111 19.17 -51.39 2.51
CA LEU A 111 17.73 -51.69 2.56
C LEU A 111 16.98 -51.22 1.30
N ASN A 112 17.66 -50.52 0.38
CA ASN A 112 17.03 -49.97 -0.83
C ASN A 112 16.62 -51.06 -1.80
N GLU A 113 17.49 -52.07 -2.01
CA GLU A 113 17.25 -53.19 -2.93
C GLU A 113 15.97 -53.94 -2.54
N SER A 114 15.75 -54.19 -1.25
CA SER A 114 14.53 -54.80 -0.74
C SER A 114 13.31 -53.88 -0.72
N GLY A 115 13.50 -52.60 -1.02
CA GLY A 115 12.46 -51.53 -0.89
C GLY A 115 12.16 -51.08 0.53
N LYS A 116 12.78 -51.69 1.54
CA LYS A 116 12.55 -51.37 2.96
C LYS A 116 13.17 -50.05 3.38
N GLY A 117 14.25 -49.61 2.72
CA GLY A 117 14.90 -48.30 2.97
C GLY A 117 14.29 -47.13 2.20
N ILE A 118 13.28 -47.38 1.34
CA ILE A 118 12.74 -46.37 0.45
C ILE A 118 11.59 -45.62 1.10
N ALA A 119 11.72 -44.30 1.28
CA ALA A 119 10.64 -43.40 1.65
C ALA A 119 9.69 -43.16 0.47
N ARG A 120 8.38 -43.15 0.72
CA ARG A 120 7.33 -43.03 -0.31
C ARG A 120 6.34 -41.93 0.06
N GLY A 121 5.74 -41.31 -0.98
CA GLY A 121 4.80 -40.22 -0.81
C GLY A 121 5.46 -38.97 -0.22
N VAL A 122 6.77 -38.81 -0.40
CA VAL A 122 7.56 -37.75 0.22
C VAL A 122 7.18 -36.39 -0.36
N ARG A 123 6.77 -35.49 0.52
CA ARG A 123 6.43 -34.11 0.18
C ARG A 123 7.16 -33.14 1.08
N VAL A 124 7.40 -31.95 0.57
CA VAL A 124 7.90 -30.82 1.34
C VAL A 124 6.89 -29.69 1.28
N THR A 125 6.69 -29.07 2.42
CA THR A 125 5.86 -27.89 2.57
C THR A 125 6.66 -26.82 3.29
N THR A 126 6.49 -25.55 2.92
CA THR A 126 7.12 -24.41 3.61
C THR A 126 6.18 -23.22 3.66
N GLY A 127 6.38 -22.36 4.64
CA GLY A 127 5.60 -21.13 4.79
C GLY A 127 6.12 -20.25 5.89
N LEU A 128 5.55 -19.05 5.99
CA LEU A 128 5.87 -18.05 7.00
C LEU A 128 4.66 -17.85 7.92
N THR A 129 4.91 -17.62 9.21
CA THR A 129 3.84 -17.29 10.18
C THR A 129 3.20 -15.92 9.89
N SER A 130 3.90 -15.05 9.19
CA SER A 130 3.43 -13.74 8.75
C SER A 130 4.26 -13.26 7.57
N TRP A 131 3.65 -12.48 6.69
CA TRP A 131 4.36 -11.80 5.59
C TRP A 131 4.89 -10.41 5.99
N THR A 132 4.74 -10.01 7.25
CA THR A 132 5.28 -8.76 7.80
C THR A 132 6.06 -9.02 9.06
N VAL A 133 7.26 -8.43 9.15
CA VAL A 133 8.15 -8.46 10.31
C VAL A 133 8.47 -7.03 10.74
N ASN A 134 8.51 -6.78 12.04
CA ASN A 134 9.01 -5.54 12.64
C ASN A 134 9.79 -5.85 13.91
N SER A 135 10.38 -4.84 14.57
CA SER A 135 11.22 -5.03 15.76
C SER A 135 10.53 -5.72 16.94
N SER A 136 9.19 -5.69 17.00
CA SER A 136 8.40 -6.34 18.05
C SER A 136 7.74 -7.64 17.62
N LYS A 137 7.78 -7.97 16.31
CA LYS A 137 7.09 -9.12 15.73
C LYS A 137 8.02 -9.92 14.83
N PRO A 138 8.81 -10.86 15.37
CA PRO A 138 9.60 -11.79 14.56
C PRO A 138 8.68 -12.71 13.75
N VAL A 139 9.20 -13.22 12.64
CA VAL A 139 8.50 -14.14 11.74
C VAL A 139 9.25 -15.46 11.72
N LYS A 140 8.53 -16.56 11.79
CA LYS A 140 9.08 -17.91 11.62
C LYS A 140 8.84 -18.39 10.19
N ILE A 141 9.86 -19.00 9.62
CA ILE A 141 9.78 -19.81 8.40
C ILE A 141 9.80 -21.26 8.83
N SER A 142 8.79 -22.02 8.46
CA SER A 142 8.72 -23.47 8.72
C SER A 142 9.04 -24.26 7.45
N GLY A 143 9.70 -25.39 7.61
CA GLY A 143 9.83 -26.45 6.62
C GLY A 143 9.30 -27.76 7.21
N VAL A 144 8.46 -28.44 6.44
CA VAL A 144 7.87 -29.72 6.86
C VAL A 144 8.17 -30.77 5.77
N ILE A 145 8.68 -31.92 6.17
CA ILE A 145 8.88 -33.06 5.31
C ILE A 145 7.93 -34.16 5.79
N SER A 146 7.04 -34.60 4.92
CA SER A 146 6.07 -35.68 5.22
C SER A 146 6.23 -36.83 4.24
N ALA A 147 5.89 -38.06 4.71
CA ALA A 147 5.90 -39.26 3.91
C ALA A 147 4.86 -40.26 4.41
N THR A 148 4.57 -41.31 3.62
CA THR A 148 3.52 -42.26 3.96
C THR A 148 4.04 -43.48 4.74
N ASN A 149 5.34 -43.70 4.82
CA ASN A 149 5.98 -44.90 5.39
C ASN A 149 7.25 -44.61 6.18
N THR A 150 7.43 -43.41 6.68
CA THR A 150 8.57 -43.00 7.53
C THR A 150 8.17 -43.04 9.02
N ASN A 151 9.17 -43.05 9.88
CA ASN A 151 8.96 -42.95 11.33
C ASN A 151 9.86 -41.84 11.92
N PRO A 152 9.27 -40.68 12.32
CA PRO A 152 7.85 -40.32 12.21
C PRO A 152 7.39 -40.07 10.77
N LEU A 153 6.07 -40.02 10.54
CA LEU A 153 5.51 -39.72 9.20
C LEU A 153 5.76 -38.27 8.75
N GLU A 154 6.08 -37.39 9.67
CA GLU A 154 6.33 -35.98 9.43
C GLU A 154 7.42 -35.46 10.36
N VAL A 155 8.31 -34.65 9.83
CA VAL A 155 9.30 -33.87 10.59
C VAL A 155 9.23 -32.41 10.17
N TRP A 156 9.47 -31.50 11.11
CA TRP A 156 9.46 -30.06 10.86
C TRP A 156 10.60 -29.36 11.58
N ASP A 157 10.98 -28.20 11.04
CA ASP A 157 11.99 -27.29 11.59
C ASP A 157 11.64 -25.85 11.23
N GLU A 158 12.16 -24.87 11.97
CA GLU A 158 11.85 -23.46 11.83
C GLU A 158 13.11 -22.59 11.88
N ALA A 159 13.17 -21.57 11.02
CA ALA A 159 14.11 -20.46 11.10
C ALA A 159 13.38 -19.16 11.48
N ILE A 160 14.09 -18.20 12.08
CA ILE A 160 13.50 -16.96 12.62
C ILE A 160 14.04 -15.75 11.84
N LEU A 161 13.12 -14.91 11.35
CA LEU A 161 13.44 -13.61 10.79
C LEU A 161 13.14 -12.52 11.80
N THR A 162 14.10 -11.64 12.03
CA THR A 162 13.98 -10.45 12.88
C THR A 162 14.34 -9.20 12.09
N THR A 163 14.05 -8.02 12.62
CA THR A 163 14.49 -6.73 12.04
C THR A 163 14.56 -5.67 13.14
N ASP A 164 15.40 -4.64 12.97
CA ASP A 164 15.41 -3.45 13.84
C ASP A 164 14.35 -2.42 13.43
N SER A 165 13.71 -2.61 12.28
CA SER A 165 12.70 -1.66 11.78
C SER A 165 11.49 -1.61 12.71
N GLN A 166 11.14 -0.41 13.17
CA GLN A 166 9.88 -0.16 13.89
C GLN A 166 8.66 -0.21 12.98
N LYS A 167 8.86 0.03 11.68
CA LYS A 167 7.81 -0.09 10.64
C LYS A 167 7.80 -1.51 10.10
N ASP A 168 6.65 -1.94 9.64
CA ASP A 168 6.50 -3.23 8.99
C ASP A 168 7.40 -3.35 7.76
N VAL A 169 8.17 -4.42 7.71
CA VAL A 169 8.92 -4.89 6.55
C VAL A 169 8.12 -6.02 5.93
N VAL A 170 7.73 -5.85 4.67
CA VAL A 170 6.96 -6.84 3.93
C VAL A 170 7.93 -7.85 3.33
N LEU A 171 7.68 -9.13 3.58
CA LEU A 171 8.42 -10.24 2.99
C LEU A 171 7.68 -10.73 1.76
N LYS A 172 8.35 -10.76 0.60
CA LYS A 172 7.76 -11.24 -0.65
C LYS A 172 8.55 -12.42 -1.18
N TYR A 173 7.84 -13.48 -1.56
CA TYR A 173 8.43 -14.56 -2.31
C TYR A 173 8.91 -14.05 -3.68
N VAL A 174 10.11 -14.45 -4.08
CA VAL A 174 10.63 -14.19 -5.43
C VAL A 174 10.13 -15.30 -6.33
N GLU A 175 9.16 -15.02 -7.16
CA GLU A 175 8.47 -15.97 -8.00
C GLU A 175 9.45 -16.76 -8.88
N GLY A 176 9.21 -18.07 -9.03
CA GLY A 176 10.07 -18.99 -9.79
C GLY A 176 11.44 -19.27 -9.16
N SER A 177 11.73 -18.75 -7.96
CA SER A 177 13.02 -18.96 -7.31
C SER A 177 13.14 -20.30 -6.56
N ALA A 178 12.01 -20.98 -6.29
CA ALA A 178 12.03 -22.27 -5.58
C ALA A 178 12.57 -23.38 -6.47
N LYS A 179 13.70 -23.94 -6.08
CA LYS A 179 14.40 -25.01 -6.84
C LYS A 179 14.87 -26.12 -5.91
N ILE A 180 14.86 -27.35 -6.41
CA ILE A 180 15.46 -28.50 -5.76
C ILE A 180 16.88 -28.68 -6.27
N TYR A 181 17.78 -29.03 -5.36
CA TYR A 181 19.18 -29.35 -5.67
C TYR A 181 19.50 -30.72 -5.05
N ASN A 182 19.95 -31.65 -5.88
CA ASN A 182 20.36 -32.99 -5.49
C ASN A 182 21.35 -33.55 -6.53
N GLN A 183 21.77 -34.79 -6.35
CA GLN A 183 22.69 -35.46 -7.30
C GLN A 183 21.97 -36.13 -8.47
N GLY A 184 20.65 -36.03 -8.56
CA GLY A 184 19.81 -36.62 -9.60
C GLY A 184 19.43 -35.65 -10.72
N SER A 185 18.53 -36.12 -11.60
CA SER A 185 18.09 -35.34 -12.77
C SER A 185 17.23 -34.12 -12.41
N LEU A 186 16.74 -34.00 -11.16
CA LEU A 186 16.01 -32.83 -10.72
C LEU A 186 16.90 -31.67 -10.28
N ASN A 187 18.21 -31.84 -10.30
CA ASN A 187 19.15 -30.81 -9.86
C ASN A 187 18.94 -29.46 -10.58
N GLY A 188 18.64 -28.40 -9.81
CA GLY A 188 18.36 -27.04 -10.32
C GLY A 188 16.97 -26.85 -10.92
N THR A 189 16.09 -27.86 -10.84
CA THR A 189 14.72 -27.79 -11.38
C THR A 189 13.82 -26.98 -10.47
N VAL A 190 12.94 -26.18 -11.07
CA VAL A 190 11.90 -25.42 -10.34
C VAL A 190 10.90 -26.37 -9.70
N ILE A 191 10.65 -26.21 -8.42
CA ILE A 191 9.64 -26.98 -7.67
C ILE A 191 8.26 -26.36 -7.94
N PRO A 192 7.17 -27.21 -8.02
CA PRO A 192 5.81 -26.72 -8.13
C PRO A 192 5.40 -25.82 -6.95
N GLU A 193 4.55 -24.82 -7.21
CA GLU A 193 4.05 -23.86 -6.21
C GLU A 193 3.27 -24.51 -5.06
N SER A 194 2.83 -25.76 -5.23
CA SER A 194 2.28 -26.56 -4.13
C SER A 194 3.23 -26.71 -2.94
N LEU A 195 4.54 -26.40 -3.12
CA LEU A 195 5.51 -26.24 -2.01
C LEU A 195 4.98 -25.29 -0.91
N PHE A 196 4.23 -24.28 -1.28
CA PHE A 196 3.66 -23.27 -0.39
C PHE A 196 2.19 -23.54 -0.02
N SER A 197 1.66 -24.70 -0.37
CA SER A 197 0.31 -25.14 -0.01
C SER A 197 0.32 -26.20 1.10
N LYS A 198 -0.83 -26.49 1.69
CA LYS A 198 -0.97 -27.55 2.70
C LYS A 198 -0.66 -28.94 2.16
N GLU A 199 -0.90 -29.17 0.89
CA GLU A 199 -0.66 -30.44 0.22
C GLU A 199 0.83 -30.72 0.05
N GLY A 200 1.63 -29.66 -0.06
CA GLY A 200 3.05 -29.73 -0.30
C GLY A 200 3.43 -30.18 -1.73
N ALA A 201 4.69 -29.99 -2.09
CA ALA A 201 5.25 -30.48 -3.34
C ALA A 201 5.88 -31.86 -3.15
N TYR A 202 5.59 -32.79 -4.04
CA TYR A 202 6.38 -34.02 -4.14
C TYR A 202 7.82 -33.69 -4.46
N ILE A 203 8.75 -34.36 -3.78
CA ILE A 203 10.18 -34.33 -4.10
C ILE A 203 10.64 -35.70 -4.60
N GLY A 204 11.86 -35.81 -5.05
CA GLY A 204 12.45 -37.06 -5.52
C GLY A 204 13.87 -36.85 -6.02
N HIS A 205 14.52 -37.91 -6.45
CA HIS A 205 15.89 -37.84 -6.96
C HIS A 205 15.91 -37.44 -8.46
N ASN A 206 15.18 -38.18 -9.29
CA ASN A 206 15.14 -37.97 -10.74
C ASN A 206 13.80 -37.43 -11.28
N LYS A 207 12.74 -37.54 -10.50
CA LYS A 207 11.37 -37.07 -10.80
C LYS A 207 10.69 -36.65 -9.53
N PHE A 208 9.71 -35.75 -9.62
CA PHE A 208 8.82 -35.39 -8.49
C PHE A 208 7.85 -36.54 -8.15
N SER A 209 8.41 -37.71 -7.85
CA SER A 209 7.66 -38.96 -7.66
C SER A 209 7.26 -39.23 -6.20
N GLY A 210 7.78 -38.45 -5.26
CA GLY A 210 7.64 -38.75 -3.84
C GLY A 210 8.43 -39.97 -3.38
N ILE A 211 9.46 -40.39 -4.11
CA ILE A 211 10.29 -41.57 -3.80
C ILE A 211 11.70 -41.11 -3.50
N ILE A 212 12.18 -41.35 -2.27
CA ILE A 212 13.54 -41.05 -1.83
C ILE A 212 14.16 -42.31 -1.22
N PRO A 213 15.14 -42.96 -1.88
CA PRO A 213 15.87 -44.06 -1.28
C PRO A 213 16.68 -43.60 -0.06
N GLY A 214 17.04 -44.54 0.81
CA GLY A 214 17.95 -44.28 1.93
C GLY A 214 19.38 -44.09 1.46
N CYS A 215 20.08 -43.21 2.09
CA CYS A 215 21.51 -42.88 1.91
C CYS A 215 21.73 -41.45 1.45
N GLU A 216 22.89 -40.90 1.83
CA GLU A 216 23.28 -39.51 1.57
C GLU A 216 23.28 -39.13 0.08
N GLU A 217 23.58 -40.07 -0.86
CA GLU A 217 23.54 -39.80 -2.30
C GLU A 217 22.16 -39.37 -2.82
N TYR A 218 21.08 -39.70 -2.08
CA TYR A 218 19.71 -39.30 -2.42
C TYR A 218 19.22 -38.08 -1.62
N SER A 219 20.09 -37.55 -0.75
CA SER A 219 19.82 -36.30 -0.06
C SER A 219 19.79 -35.10 -1.02
N GLY A 220 19.28 -34.02 -0.56
CA GLY A 220 19.26 -32.78 -1.30
C GLY A 220 18.72 -31.61 -0.47
N HIS A 221 18.54 -30.50 -1.15
CA HIS A 221 17.97 -29.31 -0.51
C HIS A 221 17.09 -28.53 -1.48
N ILE A 222 16.20 -27.78 -0.90
CA ILE A 222 15.34 -26.82 -1.60
C ILE A 222 15.85 -25.44 -1.25
N LEU A 223 16.01 -24.58 -2.25
CA LEU A 223 16.28 -23.17 -2.08
C LEU A 223 15.11 -22.36 -2.65
N TYR A 224 14.71 -21.30 -1.95
CA TYR A 224 13.87 -20.26 -2.51
C TYR A 224 14.24 -18.89 -1.93
N ARG A 225 13.88 -17.83 -2.63
CA ARG A 225 14.22 -16.47 -2.22
C ARG A 225 13.01 -15.70 -1.73
N ILE A 226 13.26 -14.89 -0.71
CA ILE A 226 12.32 -13.87 -0.23
C ILE A 226 13.00 -12.51 -0.29
N ARG A 227 12.23 -11.46 -0.63
CA ARG A 227 12.69 -10.08 -0.63
C ARG A 227 12.05 -9.34 0.53
N ALA A 228 12.87 -8.63 1.30
CA ALA A 228 12.40 -7.75 2.36
C ALA A 228 12.13 -6.36 1.77
N GLU A 229 10.89 -5.90 1.80
CA GLU A 229 10.46 -4.62 1.24
C GLU A 229 9.83 -3.73 2.32
N GLN A 230 10.02 -2.41 2.17
CA GLN A 230 9.39 -1.44 3.05
C GLN A 230 8.79 -0.31 2.22
N VAL A 231 7.51 -0.03 2.47
CA VAL A 231 6.84 1.14 1.91
C VAL A 231 7.29 2.38 2.67
N GLY A 232 7.61 3.43 1.95
CA GLY A 232 7.97 4.70 2.55
C GLY A 232 7.83 5.83 1.56
N ALA A 233 7.22 6.92 2.00
CA ALA A 233 7.11 8.14 1.23
C ALA A 233 7.25 9.34 2.16
N LYS A 234 7.81 10.43 1.63
CA LYS A 234 7.93 11.71 2.32
C LYS A 234 7.46 12.82 1.39
N VAL A 235 6.63 13.71 1.90
CA VAL A 235 6.27 14.95 1.21
C VAL A 235 6.61 16.14 2.11
N THR A 236 7.08 17.22 1.50
CA THR A 236 7.35 18.49 2.20
C THR A 236 6.80 19.63 1.36
N LYS A 237 5.91 20.43 1.96
CA LYS A 237 5.33 21.61 1.37
C LYS A 237 5.89 22.87 2.03
N THR A 238 6.28 23.83 1.22
CA THR A 238 6.83 25.13 1.65
C THR A 238 6.32 26.24 0.75
N VAL A 239 6.46 27.47 1.21
CA VAL A 239 6.03 28.69 0.50
C VAL A 239 7.13 29.74 0.52
N SER A 240 7.22 30.56 -0.55
CA SER A 240 8.22 31.59 -0.75
C SER A 240 7.60 32.85 -1.30
N LYS A 241 8.14 34.00 -0.90
CA LYS A 241 7.84 35.34 -1.47
C LYS A 241 8.73 35.68 -2.66
N ASP A 242 9.97 35.21 -2.64
CA ASP A 242 11.02 35.57 -3.62
C ASP A 242 11.28 34.45 -4.66
N GLY A 243 10.62 33.30 -4.48
CA GLY A 243 10.81 32.10 -5.30
C GLY A 243 12.17 31.40 -5.09
N LYS A 244 12.95 31.81 -4.10
CA LYS A 244 14.28 31.26 -3.79
C LYS A 244 14.35 30.68 -2.39
N ASN A 245 13.87 31.42 -1.40
CA ASN A 245 13.90 31.02 0.01
C ASN A 245 12.52 30.49 0.40
N PHE A 246 12.44 29.21 0.79
CA PHE A 246 11.20 28.50 1.05
C PHE A 246 11.05 28.17 2.54
N TYR A 247 9.89 28.48 3.11
CA TYR A 247 9.57 28.34 4.55
C TYR A 247 8.25 27.61 4.75
N LYS A 248 8.01 27.11 5.97
CA LYS A 248 6.72 26.55 6.37
C LYS A 248 5.64 27.62 6.56
N THR A 249 6.06 28.81 6.92
CA THR A 249 5.19 29.95 7.13
C THR A 249 5.82 31.22 6.59
N VAL A 250 5.04 32.05 5.90
CA VAL A 250 5.45 33.38 5.46
C VAL A 250 4.34 34.39 5.75
N ASP A 251 4.75 35.63 6.00
CA ASP A 251 3.81 36.78 6.07
C ASP A 251 3.61 37.34 4.66
N ALA A 252 2.37 37.72 4.35
CA ALA A 252 1.96 38.24 3.05
C ALA A 252 0.93 39.37 3.22
N LYS A 253 0.68 40.11 2.14
CA LYS A 253 -0.38 41.11 2.01
C LYS A 253 -1.36 40.73 0.91
N PRO A 254 -2.59 41.24 0.92
CA PRO A 254 -3.48 41.14 -0.23
C PRO A 254 -2.80 41.61 -1.52
N GLY A 255 -2.95 40.83 -2.59
CA GLY A 255 -2.31 41.09 -3.89
C GLY A 255 -0.93 40.48 -4.07
N ASP A 256 -0.22 40.05 -3.01
CA ASP A 256 1.08 39.40 -3.13
C ASP A 256 1.02 38.13 -3.99
N THR A 257 2.07 37.90 -4.78
CA THR A 257 2.25 36.63 -5.49
C THR A 257 3.30 35.79 -4.77
N LEU A 258 2.92 34.56 -4.40
CA LEU A 258 3.75 33.63 -3.66
C LEU A 258 4.02 32.38 -4.49
N THR A 259 5.15 31.74 -4.24
CA THR A 259 5.50 30.45 -4.87
C THR A 259 5.43 29.34 -3.84
N TYR A 260 4.60 28.32 -4.07
CA TYR A 260 4.63 27.07 -3.33
C TYR A 260 5.62 26.09 -3.95
N GLN A 261 6.29 25.32 -3.11
CA GLN A 261 7.12 24.20 -3.49
C GLN A 261 6.70 22.95 -2.72
N VAL A 262 6.49 21.86 -3.46
CA VAL A 262 6.25 20.52 -2.93
C VAL A 262 7.41 19.63 -3.32
N LYS A 263 8.06 19.01 -2.34
CA LYS A 263 9.11 18.00 -2.56
C LYS A 263 8.57 16.67 -2.12
N PHE A 264 8.64 15.67 -2.99
CA PHE A 264 8.26 14.29 -2.73
C PHE A 264 9.49 13.39 -2.88
N GLU A 265 9.57 12.35 -2.07
CA GLU A 265 10.62 11.33 -2.10
C GLU A 265 10.02 9.96 -1.76
N ASN A 266 10.32 8.95 -2.56
CA ASN A 266 10.13 7.56 -2.17
C ASN A 266 11.27 7.15 -1.23
N THR A 267 11.00 7.13 0.08
CA THR A 267 11.97 6.74 1.13
C THR A 267 11.94 5.25 1.42
N GLY A 268 11.06 4.50 0.76
CA GLY A 268 10.93 3.05 0.87
C GLY A 268 11.91 2.28 -0.01
N THR A 269 11.68 0.98 -0.09
CA THR A 269 12.47 0.06 -0.93
C THR A 269 11.65 -0.53 -2.07
N THR A 270 10.33 -0.34 -2.05
CA THR A 270 9.40 -0.69 -3.13
C THR A 270 9.13 0.50 -4.03
N ASP A 271 8.79 0.24 -5.27
CA ASP A 271 8.24 1.25 -6.17
C ASP A 271 6.88 1.73 -5.66
N LEU A 272 6.64 3.03 -5.78
CA LEU A 272 5.35 3.64 -5.55
C LEU A 272 4.71 3.96 -6.89
N THR A 273 3.56 3.37 -7.17
CA THR A 273 2.84 3.53 -8.43
C THR A 273 1.63 4.44 -8.24
N ASN A 274 1.11 4.98 -9.35
CA ASN A 274 -0.03 5.90 -9.37
C ASN A 274 0.14 7.15 -8.50
N VAL A 275 1.38 7.65 -8.39
CA VAL A 275 1.69 8.82 -7.55
C VAL A 275 0.97 10.05 -8.07
N THR A 276 -0.06 10.49 -7.34
CA THR A 276 -0.97 11.58 -7.70
C THR A 276 -0.84 12.71 -6.69
N PHE A 277 -0.61 13.92 -7.19
CA PHE A 277 -0.51 15.13 -6.38
C PHE A 277 -1.78 15.93 -6.52
N HIS A 278 -2.44 16.28 -5.41
CA HIS A 278 -3.53 17.24 -5.39
C HIS A 278 -3.42 18.17 -4.19
N ASP A 279 -3.78 19.43 -4.39
CA ASP A 279 -3.64 20.48 -3.40
C ASP A 279 -5.01 20.99 -2.95
N LYS A 280 -5.16 21.24 -1.67
CA LYS A 280 -6.34 21.91 -1.14
C LYS A 280 -6.02 23.37 -0.91
N LEU A 281 -6.09 24.17 -1.98
CA LEU A 281 -5.89 25.62 -1.90
C LEU A 281 -6.89 26.25 -0.91
N PRO A 282 -6.46 27.17 -0.02
CA PRO A 282 -7.37 27.90 0.84
C PRO A 282 -8.11 29.00 0.02
N THR A 283 -9.27 29.40 0.50
CA THR A 283 -10.12 30.42 -0.17
C THR A 283 -9.45 31.79 -0.33
N GLY A 284 -8.46 32.09 0.51
CA GLY A 284 -7.75 33.38 0.44
C GLY A 284 -6.73 33.52 -0.68
N VAL A 285 -6.55 32.50 -1.54
CA VAL A 285 -5.59 32.55 -2.65
C VAL A 285 -6.16 31.98 -3.93
N THR A 286 -5.66 32.48 -5.06
CA THR A 286 -6.00 32.00 -6.40
C THR A 286 -4.74 31.49 -7.11
N LEU A 287 -4.82 30.32 -7.77
CA LEU A 287 -3.74 29.77 -8.58
C LEU A 287 -3.45 30.69 -9.76
N VAL A 288 -2.16 30.95 -10.01
CA VAL A 288 -1.72 31.67 -11.22
C VAL A 288 -1.52 30.67 -12.33
N ASN A 289 -2.34 30.75 -13.38
CA ASN A 289 -2.37 29.81 -14.49
C ASN A 289 -1.02 29.72 -15.21
N GLY A 290 -0.65 28.53 -15.69
CA GLY A 290 0.56 28.24 -16.45
C GLY A 290 1.84 28.23 -15.61
N THR A 291 1.73 28.29 -14.27
CA THR A 291 2.90 28.33 -13.38
C THR A 291 3.22 27.01 -12.70
N THR A 292 2.36 25.99 -12.85
CA THR A 292 2.61 24.68 -12.26
C THR A 292 3.68 23.93 -13.05
N THR A 293 4.80 23.61 -12.39
CA THR A 293 5.95 22.93 -13.01
C THR A 293 6.30 21.68 -12.21
N LEU A 294 6.55 20.57 -12.89
CA LEU A 294 7.06 19.32 -12.34
C LEU A 294 8.51 19.11 -12.76
N VAL A 295 9.39 18.84 -11.81
CA VAL A 295 10.75 18.36 -12.02
C VAL A 295 10.88 16.97 -11.40
N ASN A 296 11.26 15.98 -12.20
CA ASN A 296 11.57 14.63 -11.76
C ASN A 296 12.60 14.00 -12.71
N SER A 297 12.95 12.73 -12.53
CA SER A 297 13.92 12.02 -13.39
C SER A 297 13.52 12.01 -14.88
N ALA A 298 12.23 11.90 -15.19
CA ALA A 298 11.72 11.94 -16.56
C ALA A 298 11.70 13.35 -17.15
N ASN A 299 11.61 14.37 -16.31
CA ASN A 299 11.52 15.78 -16.70
C ASN A 299 12.54 16.64 -15.93
N PRO A 300 13.86 16.44 -16.11
CA PRO A 300 14.89 17.11 -15.31
C PRO A 300 15.00 18.61 -15.59
N LYS A 301 14.52 19.08 -16.74
CA LYS A 301 14.46 20.50 -17.11
C LYS A 301 13.16 21.19 -16.69
N GLY A 302 12.23 20.45 -16.12
CA GLY A 302 10.88 20.91 -15.78
C GLY A 302 9.87 20.71 -16.91
N LEU A 303 8.67 20.29 -16.52
CA LEU A 303 7.51 20.13 -17.38
C LEU A 303 6.39 21.03 -16.85
N THR A 304 5.86 21.91 -17.69
CA THR A 304 4.66 22.68 -17.33
C THR A 304 3.45 21.76 -17.32
N MET A 305 2.78 21.71 -16.17
CA MET A 305 1.61 20.86 -15.93
C MET A 305 0.33 21.66 -16.17
N LYS A 306 -0.78 20.93 -16.37
CA LYS A 306 -2.11 21.56 -16.37
C LYS A 306 -2.42 22.13 -14.98
N ASP A 307 -3.20 23.23 -14.96
CA ASP A 307 -3.57 23.95 -13.73
C ASP A 307 -4.72 23.26 -12.96
N ILE A 308 -4.59 21.97 -12.74
CA ILE A 308 -5.59 21.14 -12.04
C ILE A 308 -5.10 20.68 -10.65
N ILE A 309 -3.93 21.18 -10.20
CA ILE A 309 -3.36 20.79 -8.89
C ILE A 309 -4.30 21.11 -7.73
N GLY A 310 -5.03 22.22 -7.81
CA GLY A 310 -6.02 22.66 -6.82
C GLY A 310 -7.41 22.02 -6.97
N GLN A 311 -7.59 21.14 -7.95
CA GLN A 311 -8.85 20.46 -8.26
C GLN A 311 -8.72 18.94 -8.06
N ASN A 312 -8.57 18.20 -9.18
CA ASN A 312 -8.42 16.74 -9.17
C ASN A 312 -6.98 16.28 -9.08
N GLY A 313 -6.01 17.21 -9.16
CA GLY A 313 -4.60 16.89 -9.19
C GLY A 313 -4.17 16.22 -10.50
N PHE A 314 -2.94 15.69 -10.49
CA PHE A 314 -2.38 14.98 -11.64
C PHE A 314 -1.53 13.80 -11.18
N ASN A 315 -1.65 12.68 -11.90
CA ASN A 315 -0.83 11.49 -11.72
C ASN A 315 0.51 11.68 -12.45
N THR A 316 1.61 11.42 -11.76
CA THR A 316 2.98 11.55 -12.28
C THR A 316 3.66 10.19 -12.51
N GLY A 317 2.93 9.08 -12.27
CA GLY A 317 3.37 7.73 -12.56
C GLY A 317 4.09 7.03 -11.42
N LEU A 318 5.21 6.39 -11.76
CA LEU A 318 5.98 5.51 -10.88
C LEU A 318 7.22 6.22 -10.33
N TYR A 319 7.49 6.01 -9.04
CA TYR A 319 8.70 6.44 -8.34
C TYR A 319 9.39 5.25 -7.69
N GLY A 320 10.51 4.84 -8.24
CA GLY A 320 11.37 3.81 -7.66
C GLY A 320 12.04 4.29 -6.36
N LYS A 321 12.76 3.38 -5.70
CA LYS A 321 13.52 3.68 -4.48
C LYS A 321 14.39 4.93 -4.63
N GLY A 322 14.25 5.91 -3.73
CA GLY A 322 15.01 7.15 -3.71
C GLY A 322 14.63 8.15 -4.80
N ALA A 323 13.64 7.83 -5.64
CA ALA A 323 13.17 8.76 -6.67
C ALA A 323 12.43 9.95 -6.05
N THR A 324 12.61 11.12 -6.65
CA THR A 324 12.08 12.39 -6.15
C THR A 324 11.23 13.11 -7.19
N ALA A 325 10.32 13.96 -6.71
CA ALA A 325 9.66 14.98 -7.51
C ALA A 325 9.69 16.32 -6.79
N THR A 326 9.81 17.40 -7.56
CA THR A 326 9.61 18.76 -7.09
C THR A 326 8.52 19.41 -7.95
N ILE A 327 7.47 19.90 -7.30
CA ILE A 327 6.41 20.66 -7.95
C ILE A 327 6.46 22.07 -7.42
N THR A 328 6.42 23.04 -8.32
CA THR A 328 6.30 24.46 -7.97
C THR A 328 5.12 25.06 -8.71
N TYR A 329 4.42 25.98 -8.07
CA TYR A 329 3.33 26.76 -8.67
C TYR A 329 3.16 28.08 -7.92
N LYS A 330 2.59 29.08 -8.58
CA LYS A 330 2.36 30.40 -8.00
C LYS A 330 0.89 30.58 -7.63
N VAL A 331 0.66 31.32 -6.56
CA VAL A 331 -0.66 31.78 -6.16
C VAL A 331 -0.63 33.27 -5.92
N LYS A 332 -1.75 33.94 -6.15
CA LYS A 332 -1.99 35.32 -5.77
C LYS A 332 -2.88 35.36 -4.53
N VAL A 333 -2.49 36.14 -3.53
CA VAL A 333 -3.34 36.43 -2.37
C VAL A 333 -4.48 37.31 -2.84
N ASN A 334 -5.73 36.88 -2.60
CA ASN A 334 -6.91 37.61 -3.05
C ASN A 334 -6.99 38.99 -2.35
N SER A 335 -7.45 39.99 -3.07
CA SER A 335 -7.58 41.35 -2.52
C SER A 335 -8.54 41.42 -1.34
N ASP A 336 -9.54 40.58 -1.32
CA ASP A 336 -10.58 40.44 -0.29
C ASP A 336 -10.27 39.38 0.78
N ALA A 337 -9.11 38.69 0.69
CA ALA A 337 -8.75 37.56 1.56
C ALA A 337 -8.94 37.84 3.05
N VAL A 338 -8.77 39.07 3.50
CA VAL A 338 -8.83 39.48 4.92
C VAL A 338 -9.81 40.63 5.18
N VAL A 339 -10.71 40.93 4.26
CA VAL A 339 -11.63 42.07 4.35
C VAL A 339 -12.50 42.03 5.61
N LYS A 340 -12.86 40.83 6.07
CA LYS A 340 -13.65 40.58 7.28
C LYS A 340 -12.83 40.41 8.57
N ALA A 341 -11.48 40.44 8.48
CA ALA A 341 -10.65 40.32 9.68
C ALA A 341 -10.56 41.64 10.46
N ALA A 342 -10.12 41.63 11.71
CA ALA A 342 -9.89 42.84 12.46
C ALA A 342 -8.74 43.65 11.86
N CYS A 343 -8.79 44.97 11.96
CA CYS A 343 -7.70 45.85 11.50
C CYS A 343 -6.37 45.50 12.19
N ASN A 344 -5.29 45.60 11.44
CA ASN A 344 -3.93 45.28 11.91
C ASN A 344 -3.76 43.87 12.47
N SER A 345 -4.65 42.91 12.09
CA SER A 345 -4.58 41.53 12.46
C SER A 345 -4.05 40.64 11.29
N LYS A 346 -3.55 39.48 11.63
CA LYS A 346 -3.10 38.47 10.64
C LYS A 346 -4.08 37.32 10.60
N THR A 347 -4.49 36.93 9.41
CA THR A 347 -5.29 35.72 9.17
C THR A 347 -4.39 34.64 8.55
N ALA A 348 -4.43 33.44 9.14
CA ALA A 348 -3.64 32.31 8.68
C ALA A 348 -4.40 31.51 7.64
N PHE A 349 -3.82 31.34 6.46
CA PHE A 349 -4.31 30.49 5.38
C PHE A 349 -3.41 29.26 5.23
N LYS A 350 -3.91 28.11 5.72
CA LYS A 350 -3.20 26.84 5.62
C LYS A 350 -3.50 26.17 4.28
N ASN A 351 -2.43 25.86 3.54
CA ASN A 351 -2.50 25.14 2.28
C ASN A 351 -1.91 23.74 2.43
N THR A 352 -2.66 22.68 2.08
CA THR A 352 -2.28 21.28 2.28
C THR A 352 -2.20 20.55 0.96
N ILE A 353 -1.02 19.96 0.68
CA ILE A 353 -0.83 19.01 -0.41
C ILE A 353 -1.14 17.60 0.09
N TYR A 354 -1.78 16.82 -0.76
CA TYR A 354 -1.99 15.39 -0.58
C TYR A 354 -1.28 14.66 -1.72
N VAL A 355 -0.63 13.57 -1.39
CA VAL A 355 0.02 12.70 -2.35
C VAL A 355 -0.50 11.29 -2.15
N ASP A 356 -1.31 10.85 -3.12
CA ASP A 356 -1.83 9.49 -3.17
C ASP A 356 -0.88 8.59 -3.92
N HIS A 357 -0.77 7.35 -3.51
CA HIS A 357 -0.09 6.27 -4.22
C HIS A 357 -0.73 4.92 -3.83
N ASP A 358 -0.42 3.84 -4.53
CA ASP A 358 -1.05 2.54 -4.32
C ASP A 358 -0.94 2.02 -2.88
N ALA A 359 0.09 2.42 -2.14
CA ALA A 359 0.29 2.01 -0.75
C ALA A 359 -0.33 2.98 0.29
N GLY A 360 -1.03 4.04 -0.13
CA GLY A 360 -1.72 4.97 0.77
C GLY A 360 -1.58 6.44 0.41
N GLU A 361 -1.92 7.33 1.33
CA GLU A 361 -1.87 8.78 1.19
C GLU A 361 -0.92 9.37 2.23
N ILE A 362 -0.12 10.34 1.82
CA ILE A 362 0.64 11.22 2.71
C ILE A 362 0.30 12.68 2.43
N ASN A 363 0.49 13.55 3.40
CA ASN A 363 0.22 14.98 3.24
C ASN A 363 1.19 15.85 4.05
N ASP A 364 1.29 17.10 3.65
CA ASP A 364 2.00 18.13 4.37
C ASP A 364 1.40 19.50 4.05
N SER A 365 1.68 20.51 4.86
CA SER A 365 1.09 21.83 4.72
C SER A 365 2.10 22.94 4.96
N SER A 366 1.79 24.11 4.41
CA SER A 366 2.43 25.38 4.75
C SER A 366 1.39 26.47 4.91
N THR A 367 1.75 27.56 5.59
CA THR A 367 0.82 28.62 6.00
C THR A 367 1.27 29.97 5.48
N ILE A 368 0.35 30.78 5.01
CA ILE A 368 0.54 32.21 4.79
C ILE A 368 -0.26 32.98 5.82
N ASN A 369 0.39 33.96 6.49
CA ASN A 369 -0.28 34.87 7.39
C ASN A 369 -0.50 36.18 6.62
N VAL A 370 -1.74 36.47 6.28
CA VAL A 370 -2.08 37.70 5.53
C VAL A 370 -2.47 38.78 6.50
N LEU A 371 -1.74 39.89 6.44
CA LEU A 371 -1.99 41.07 7.26
C LEU A 371 -3.11 41.91 6.64
N ARG A 372 -4.14 42.26 7.43
CA ARG A 372 -5.06 43.33 7.11
C ARG A 372 -4.50 44.66 7.62
N GLU A 373 -4.00 45.47 6.72
CA GLU A 373 -3.61 46.86 7.04
C GLU A 373 -4.84 47.76 6.91
N CYS A 374 -5.22 48.46 7.99
CA CYS A 374 -6.18 49.54 7.92
C CYS A 374 -5.40 50.85 7.98
N GLN A 375 -5.73 51.76 7.10
CA GLN A 375 -5.23 53.15 7.27
C GLN A 375 -5.85 53.70 8.57
N GLU A 376 -5.02 54.21 9.47
CA GLU A 376 -5.53 55.05 10.53
C GLU A 376 -6.14 56.29 9.82
N GLU A 377 -7.43 56.51 10.04
CA GLU A 377 -8.00 57.79 9.62
C GLU A 377 -7.16 58.91 10.25
N PRO A 378 -6.78 59.93 9.47
CA PRO A 378 -6.03 61.00 10.02
C PRO A 378 -6.79 61.61 11.18
N LYS A 379 -6.21 61.48 12.38
CA LYS A 379 -6.81 62.10 13.58
C LYS A 379 -7.03 63.60 13.27
N CYS A 380 -8.30 64.01 13.28
CA CYS A 380 -8.62 65.37 13.09
C CYS A 380 -7.88 66.24 14.11
N ASP A 381 -7.11 67.22 13.63
CA ASP A 381 -6.42 68.18 14.48
C ASP A 381 -7.47 69.22 14.92
N PRO A 382 -7.92 69.20 16.18
CA PRO A 382 -8.99 70.11 16.66
C PRO A 382 -8.57 71.62 16.63
N THR A 383 -7.34 71.91 16.21
CA THR A 383 -6.85 73.31 16.08
C THR A 383 -6.87 73.84 14.64
N LYS A 384 -7.23 73.00 13.64
CA LYS A 384 -7.38 73.40 12.23
C LYS A 384 -8.82 73.24 11.80
N GLU A 385 -9.42 74.37 11.37
CA GLU A 385 -10.82 74.55 11.01
C GLU A 385 -11.40 73.40 10.17
N LYS A 386 -12.64 73.02 10.61
CA LYS A 386 -13.62 72.16 9.94
C LYS A 386 -13.13 70.77 9.55
N CYS A 387 -13.23 69.88 10.53
CA CYS A 387 -13.64 68.52 10.27
C CYS A 387 -15.13 68.60 9.91
N ASP A 388 -15.51 68.32 8.67
CA ASP A 388 -16.93 68.10 8.34
C ASP A 388 -17.28 66.76 9.01
N ASP A 389 -17.95 66.93 10.18
CA ASP A 389 -18.62 65.83 10.90
C ASP A 389 -19.81 65.40 10.03
N GLU A 390 -19.59 64.39 9.17
CA GLU A 390 -20.72 63.54 8.84
C GLU A 390 -21.18 62.92 10.15
N PRO A 391 -22.48 63.07 10.50
CA PRO A 391 -22.97 62.59 11.77
C PRO A 391 -22.81 61.06 11.81
N THR A 392 -21.82 60.63 12.62
CA THR A 392 -21.81 59.22 13.05
C THR A 392 -23.12 58.94 13.75
N CYS A 393 -23.94 58.05 13.19
CA CYS A 393 -25.18 57.61 13.80
C CYS A 393 -24.90 57.16 15.22
N ASP A 394 -25.55 57.83 16.21
CA ASP A 394 -25.53 57.42 17.59
C ASP A 394 -26.45 56.18 17.75
N PRO A 395 -25.91 55.01 18.04
CA PRO A 395 -26.71 53.78 18.16
C PRO A 395 -27.74 53.83 19.32
N THR A 396 -27.72 54.93 20.13
CA THR A 396 -28.70 55.13 21.19
C THR A 396 -29.83 56.06 20.79
N LYS A 397 -29.78 56.64 19.59
CA LYS A 397 -30.87 57.43 19.03
C LYS A 397 -31.43 56.72 17.82
N GLU A 398 -32.67 56.30 17.93
CA GLU A 398 -33.44 55.69 16.86
C GLU A 398 -33.31 56.46 15.54
N LYS A 399 -33.13 55.65 14.44
CA LYS A 399 -33.25 56.03 13.02
C LYS A 399 -32.01 56.61 12.35
N CYS A 400 -31.21 55.67 11.82
CA CYS A 400 -30.31 55.88 10.70
C CYS A 400 -30.80 55.18 9.42
N ASP A 401 -32.05 54.94 9.25
CA ASP A 401 -32.62 54.46 8.00
C ASP A 401 -33.37 55.59 7.33
N ASP A 402 -32.78 56.08 6.28
CA ASP A 402 -33.12 57.30 5.60
C ASP A 402 -34.31 57.21 4.68
N ASP A 403 -35.10 56.17 4.57
CA ASP A 403 -36.18 56.15 3.59
C ASP A 403 -37.47 55.41 3.96
N CYS A 404 -37.69 55.03 5.22
CA CYS A 404 -39.01 54.51 5.63
C CYS A 404 -39.66 55.37 6.70
N ASP A 405 -40.62 56.19 6.32
CA ASP A 405 -41.57 56.86 7.23
C ASP A 405 -42.70 55.87 7.60
N PRO A 406 -42.76 55.35 8.83
CA PRO A 406 -43.73 54.34 9.21
C PRO A 406 -45.19 54.90 9.28
N THR A 407 -45.41 56.15 8.92
CA THR A 407 -46.74 56.75 8.84
C THR A 407 -47.26 56.94 7.40
N LYS A 408 -46.45 56.61 6.38
CA LYS A 408 -46.83 56.68 4.98
C LYS A 408 -46.46 55.39 4.29
N GLU A 409 -47.50 54.60 3.99
CA GLU A 409 -47.57 53.45 3.13
C GLU A 409 -46.46 52.37 3.30
N LYS A 410 -46.95 51.15 3.39
CA LYS A 410 -46.21 49.91 3.45
C LYS A 410 -44.93 49.96 2.61
N CYS A 411 -43.78 49.73 3.23
CA CYS A 411 -42.64 49.20 2.53
C CYS A 411 -43.09 47.83 2.01
N ASP A 412 -43.20 47.69 0.72
CA ASP A 412 -43.46 46.41 0.09
C ASP A 412 -42.27 45.51 0.31
N ASP A 413 -42.42 44.51 1.17
CA ASP A 413 -41.46 43.44 1.45
C ASP A 413 -41.32 42.45 0.27
N ASP A 414 -41.51 42.92 -0.97
CA ASP A 414 -41.60 42.07 -2.16
C ASP A 414 -40.30 41.93 -2.97
N ASP A 415 -39.15 42.43 -2.50
CA ASP A 415 -37.87 42.25 -3.17
C ASP A 415 -37.03 41.19 -2.47
N CYS A 416 -37.34 39.93 -2.78
CA CYS A 416 -36.41 38.84 -2.51
C CYS A 416 -35.19 38.97 -3.43
N ASP A 417 -34.00 38.74 -2.88
CA ASP A 417 -32.79 38.53 -3.66
C ASP A 417 -33.05 37.39 -4.70
N PRO A 418 -32.85 37.61 -5.98
CA PRO A 418 -33.09 36.60 -7.03
C PRO A 418 -32.32 35.29 -6.83
N ASP A 419 -31.33 35.24 -5.93
CA ASP A 419 -30.58 34.06 -5.57
C ASP A 419 -31.02 33.40 -4.23
N ASP A 420 -32.01 33.99 -3.52
CA ASP A 420 -32.54 33.43 -2.28
C ASP A 420 -33.84 32.62 -2.51
N ILE A 421 -33.62 31.31 -2.78
CA ILE A 421 -34.70 30.36 -3.08
C ILE A 421 -35.67 30.22 -1.90
N GLU A 422 -35.22 30.34 -0.65
CA GLU A 422 -36.07 30.20 0.55
C GLU A 422 -37.04 31.37 0.67
N CYS A 423 -36.58 32.58 0.35
CA CYS A 423 -37.39 33.77 0.28
C CYS A 423 -38.40 33.70 -0.86
N ILE A 424 -37.98 33.35 -2.07
CA ILE A 424 -38.83 33.23 -3.25
C ILE A 424 -39.98 32.22 -3.01
N CYS A 425 -39.67 31.07 -2.43
CA CYS A 425 -40.65 30.01 -2.17
C CYS A 425 -41.61 30.34 -1.01
N THR A 426 -41.23 31.26 -0.12
CA THR A 426 -42.12 31.76 0.93
C THR A 426 -43.13 32.74 0.38
N LEU A 427 -42.73 33.58 -0.56
CA LEU A 427 -43.60 34.60 -1.19
C LEU A 427 -44.45 34.03 -2.32
N ASP A 428 -43.96 33.15 -3.15
CA ASP A 428 -44.69 32.44 -4.19
C ASP A 428 -44.44 30.93 -4.18
N PRO A 429 -45.21 30.19 -3.37
CA PRO A 429 -45.06 28.71 -3.29
C PRO A 429 -45.38 27.97 -4.60
N LYS A 430 -45.86 28.63 -5.64
CA LYS A 430 -46.15 28.06 -6.98
C LYS A 430 -45.06 28.38 -7.98
N ASN A 431 -44.03 29.10 -7.62
CA ASN A 431 -42.91 29.39 -8.49
C ASN A 431 -42.28 28.06 -8.95
N PRO A 432 -42.00 27.90 -10.22
CA PRO A 432 -41.39 26.65 -10.78
C PRO A 432 -40.08 26.22 -10.13
N ILE A 433 -39.36 27.17 -9.54
CA ILE A 433 -38.08 26.90 -8.83
C ILE A 433 -38.29 26.20 -7.49
N CYS A 434 -39.51 26.31 -6.90
CA CYS A 434 -39.89 25.72 -5.62
C CYS A 434 -40.40 24.28 -5.74
N ASN A 435 -40.66 23.80 -6.92
CA ASN A 435 -40.96 22.40 -7.20
C ASN A 435 -39.64 21.69 -7.54
N GLU A 436 -38.97 21.10 -6.55
CA GLU A 436 -37.92 20.17 -6.84
C GLU A 436 -38.43 19.07 -7.80
N PRO A 437 -37.82 18.87 -8.98
CA PRO A 437 -38.11 17.70 -9.76
C PRO A 437 -37.73 16.48 -8.93
N GLU A 438 -38.69 15.57 -8.69
CA GLU A 438 -38.36 14.26 -8.10
C GLU A 438 -37.24 13.65 -8.93
N ILE A 439 -36.02 13.65 -8.38
CA ILE A 439 -34.88 12.96 -9.00
C ILE A 439 -35.25 11.48 -9.02
N PRO A 440 -35.23 10.81 -10.22
CA PRO A 440 -35.41 9.38 -10.26
C PRO A 440 -34.44 8.71 -9.30
N LYS A 441 -34.91 7.80 -8.45
CA LYS A 441 -34.12 7.09 -7.41
C LYS A 441 -33.04 6.17 -7.98
N THR A 442 -32.66 6.31 -9.23
CA THR A 442 -31.54 5.61 -9.88
C THR A 442 -30.30 6.50 -9.84
N GLY A 443 -29.56 6.44 -8.75
CA GLY A 443 -28.26 7.11 -8.65
C GLY A 443 -27.21 6.44 -9.56
N PRO A 444 -26.14 7.16 -9.96
CA PRO A 444 -25.09 6.64 -10.84
C PRO A 444 -24.42 5.36 -10.33
N GLY A 445 -24.63 4.98 -9.06
CA GLY A 445 -24.14 3.76 -8.45
C GLY A 445 -24.86 2.48 -8.90
N GLU A 446 -26.17 2.54 -9.16
CA GLU A 446 -26.94 1.36 -9.58
C GLU A 446 -26.67 0.99 -11.05
N ILE A 447 -26.49 2.01 -11.91
CA ILE A 447 -26.11 1.80 -13.31
C ILE A 447 -24.70 1.21 -13.40
N ALA A 448 -23.75 1.67 -12.58
CA ALA A 448 -22.39 1.13 -12.52
C ALA A 448 -22.37 -0.33 -12.04
N LEU A 449 -23.18 -0.69 -11.04
CA LEU A 449 -23.33 -2.07 -10.56
C LEU A 449 -23.96 -2.99 -11.61
N ALA A 450 -24.97 -2.50 -12.35
CA ALA A 450 -25.58 -3.26 -13.42
C ALA A 450 -24.61 -3.51 -14.58
N ILE A 451 -23.79 -2.53 -14.97
CA ILE A 451 -22.76 -2.69 -16.00
C ILE A 451 -21.69 -3.69 -15.55
N VAL A 452 -21.22 -3.61 -14.32
CA VAL A 452 -20.22 -4.56 -13.77
C VAL A 452 -20.79 -5.98 -13.73
N ALA A 453 -22.05 -6.15 -13.33
CA ALA A 453 -22.71 -7.46 -13.33
C ALA A 453 -22.84 -8.04 -14.74
N VAL A 454 -23.20 -7.24 -15.74
CA VAL A 454 -23.30 -7.68 -17.14
C VAL A 454 -21.91 -8.05 -17.70
N VAL A 455 -20.86 -7.29 -17.38
CA VAL A 455 -19.49 -7.61 -17.79
C VAL A 455 -19.00 -8.89 -17.14
N CYS A 456 -19.29 -9.11 -15.86
CA CYS A 456 -18.90 -10.34 -15.15
C CYS A 456 -19.64 -11.57 -15.71
N ILE A 457 -20.92 -11.44 -16.06
CA ILE A 457 -21.69 -12.54 -16.67
C ILE A 457 -21.18 -12.85 -18.09
N ALA A 458 -20.86 -11.82 -18.88
CA ALA A 458 -20.33 -12.00 -20.23
C ALA A 458 -18.93 -12.62 -20.22
N THR A 459 -18.02 -12.17 -19.35
CA THR A 459 -16.65 -12.71 -19.22
C THR A 459 -16.67 -14.11 -18.63
N GLY A 460 -17.50 -14.37 -17.62
CA GLY A 460 -17.71 -15.70 -17.05
C GLY A 460 -18.29 -16.68 -18.06
N GLY A 461 -19.25 -16.26 -18.87
CA GLY A 461 -19.84 -17.05 -19.96
C GLY A 461 -18.84 -17.39 -21.06
N ILE A 462 -17.99 -16.44 -21.46
CA ILE A 462 -16.92 -16.68 -22.45
C ILE A 462 -15.85 -17.65 -21.90
N TYR A 463 -15.49 -17.50 -20.62
CA TYR A 463 -14.53 -18.39 -19.97
C TYR A 463 -15.09 -19.82 -19.87
N TRP A 464 -16.35 -19.97 -19.44
CA TRP A 464 -17.03 -21.27 -19.37
C TRP A 464 -17.13 -21.92 -20.76
N TYR A 465 -17.50 -21.18 -21.78
CA TYR A 465 -17.60 -21.67 -23.16
C TYR A 465 -16.25 -22.14 -23.73
N ARG A 466 -15.16 -21.41 -23.44
CA ARG A 466 -13.79 -21.81 -23.83
C ARG A 466 -13.36 -23.08 -23.09
N SER A 467 -13.59 -23.13 -21.78
CA SER A 467 -13.30 -24.33 -20.96
C SER A 467 -14.02 -25.58 -21.46
N GLN A 468 -15.28 -25.47 -21.92
CA GLN A 468 -16.02 -26.61 -22.50
C GLN A 468 -15.46 -27.02 -23.87
N LYS A 469 -14.95 -26.10 -24.68
CA LYS A 469 -14.28 -26.44 -25.94
C LYS A 469 -12.96 -27.16 -25.73
N ASP A 470 -12.18 -26.75 -24.75
CA ASP A 470 -10.88 -27.35 -24.43
C ASP A 470 -11.09 -28.78 -23.88
N LEU A 471 -12.11 -29.01 -23.05
CA LEU A 471 -12.52 -30.34 -22.61
C LEU A 471 -12.94 -31.24 -23.78
N ALA A 472 -13.72 -30.73 -24.72
CA ALA A 472 -14.17 -31.49 -25.89
C ALA A 472 -13.01 -31.85 -26.86
N VAL A 473 -11.93 -31.05 -26.88
CA VAL A 473 -10.70 -31.35 -27.67
C VAL A 473 -9.91 -32.47 -26.99
N VAL A 474 -9.80 -32.44 -25.65
CA VAL A 474 -9.11 -33.49 -24.86
C VAL A 474 -9.86 -34.82 -24.97
N GLU A 475 -11.19 -34.81 -24.91
CA GLU A 475 -12.03 -36.00 -25.04
C GLU A 475 -11.92 -36.64 -26.44
N LYS A 476 -11.81 -35.83 -27.51
CA LYS A 476 -11.57 -36.30 -28.89
C LYS A 476 -10.14 -36.80 -29.11
N GLY A 477 -9.16 -36.32 -28.34
CA GLY A 477 -7.78 -36.81 -28.36
C GLY A 477 -7.65 -38.22 -27.75
N LEU A 478 -8.36 -38.46 -26.66
CA LEU A 478 -8.33 -39.77 -25.95
C LEU A 478 -9.02 -40.91 -26.72
N THR A 479 -9.93 -40.63 -27.65
CA THR A 479 -10.63 -41.65 -28.47
C THR A 479 -9.92 -41.98 -29.77
N LYS A 480 -8.75 -41.41 -30.08
CA LYS A 480 -8.00 -41.64 -31.32
C LYS A 480 -6.83 -42.60 -31.19
N ASP A 481 -6.41 -42.96 -30.01
CA ASP A 481 -5.28 -43.87 -29.75
C ASP A 481 -5.67 -45.33 -29.50
N ASP A 482 -6.97 -45.70 -29.67
CA ASP A 482 -7.49 -47.04 -29.56
C ASP A 482 -8.07 -47.57 -30.90
N LYS A 483 -7.30 -47.40 -32.00
CA LYS A 483 -7.57 -48.17 -33.24
C LYS A 483 -6.27 -48.50 -33.96
#